data_8a78d52a849dddcaaeea9520110c306f
#
_entry.id   8a78d52a849dddcaaeea9520110c306f
#
_cell.length_a   1.000
_cell.length_b   1.000
_cell.length_c   1.000
_cell.angle_alpha   90.00
_cell.angle_beta   90.00
_cell.angle_gamma   90.00
#
_symmetry.space_group_name_H-M   'P 1'
#
loop_
_entity.id
_entity.type
_entity.pdbx_description
1 polymer ?
#
loop_
_entity_poly.entity_id
_entity_poly.type
_entity_poly.pdbx_seq_one_letter_code
_entity_poly.pdbx_strand_id
1 'polypeptide(L)'
;MRAGPIGSMGSLGTRGTLLGLLTATALLYLWDLGASGYADPLYSAAVQAGSESWPAFFFGSLDAGNAVTIGNAPVAVWIMAFSARIFGLSPWSMLVPQALMGVAAVGVLYATVRRVLDRGGRDRGRAHWAALGGAAVFAVTPVSVGAFRWNGPEALLVLLLAGYCTVRAVELGSRQWLVGTGVLIGFGFLTGLLPALTVLPAVIVAYVVGAPVGWRRALRDLLAAGAAVLISAGWYVAVVELVPARWRPFVGGSPDGSLLGLIGSPRATGGVVEGAAESWSGALVAWLLPAAVILTIFALGWTRSAIQRAGLVLFGGWLLVAGVAGQPAVLPPAIGGAVGLGVAILWSARGSLPARIGLSAAVGATAVWAVVLSSRTAGAYPVLGWVAGILGGLAALTLLVGDRLAKVSAVAVLVGAVLAGLAGPAAYSLVTAAIPRAGGGAVAGAVIGGNELDLALLDGASRYDWVAATVGARSAARLQLGAGYPVLAAGGLDGSDPTPTLAEFEEMVRQGRIHYFVTGSGDQVPDASGPALEIQTWVSANFPAQTIGGNTVHDLADAGQ
;
A
#
# COMPACT_ATOMS: atom_id res chain seq x y z
N MET A 1 -0.68 -23.79 49.01
CA MET A 1 -0.20 -22.39 48.88
C MET A 1 -1.04 -21.68 47.82
N ARG A 2 -1.85 -20.73 48.24
CA ARG A 2 -2.76 -19.97 47.37
C ARG A 2 -1.93 -19.03 46.45
N ALA A 3 -2.09 -19.16 45.13
CA ALA A 3 -1.52 -18.23 44.17
C ALA A 3 -2.17 -16.84 44.36
N GLY A 4 -1.37 -15.87 44.77
CA GLY A 4 -1.79 -14.49 45.00
C GLY A 4 -2.14 -13.75 43.72
N PRO A 5 -2.67 -12.52 43.80
CA PRO A 5 -3.31 -11.73 42.73
C PRO A 5 -2.34 -11.13 41.70
N ILE A 6 -1.12 -11.66 41.56
CA ILE A 6 -0.08 -11.15 40.63
C ILE A 6 -0.41 -11.43 39.15
N GLY A 7 -1.34 -12.38 38.88
CA GLY A 7 -1.73 -12.76 37.51
C GLY A 7 -2.58 -11.70 36.77
N SER A 8 -3.35 -10.87 37.48
CA SER A 8 -4.27 -9.91 36.88
C SER A 8 -3.61 -8.58 36.48
N MET A 9 -2.61 -8.13 37.23
CA MET A 9 -1.87 -6.89 36.91
C MET A 9 -0.99 -7.03 35.65
N GLY A 10 -0.44 -8.25 35.38
CA GLY A 10 0.34 -8.51 34.16
C GLY A 10 -0.48 -8.47 32.88
N SER A 11 -1.75 -8.87 32.93
CA SER A 11 -2.64 -8.87 31.76
C SER A 11 -3.18 -7.47 31.43
N LEU A 12 -3.41 -6.64 32.42
CA LEU A 12 -3.81 -5.25 32.24
C LEU A 12 -2.68 -4.41 31.64
N GLY A 13 -1.43 -4.62 32.07
CA GLY A 13 -0.27 -3.93 31.52
C GLY A 13 -0.01 -4.27 30.03
N THR A 14 -0.15 -5.55 29.66
CA THR A 14 0.05 -5.98 28.25
C THR A 14 -1.06 -5.50 27.31
N ARG A 15 -2.30 -5.42 27.78
CA ARG A 15 -3.40 -4.83 26.99
C ARG A 15 -3.24 -3.33 26.87
N GLY A 16 -2.85 -2.65 27.93
CA GLY A 16 -2.64 -1.20 27.94
C GLY A 16 -1.54 -0.76 26.96
N THR A 17 -0.41 -1.47 26.89
CA THR A 17 0.68 -1.14 25.96
C THR A 17 0.32 -1.39 24.50
N LEU A 18 -0.44 -2.45 24.20
CA LEU A 18 -0.96 -2.67 22.85
C LEU A 18 -1.95 -1.57 22.45
N LEU A 19 -2.90 -1.26 23.33
CA LEU A 19 -3.84 -0.15 23.09
C LEU A 19 -3.10 1.17 22.90
N GLY A 20 -2.05 1.44 23.68
CA GLY A 20 -1.19 2.61 23.51
C GLY A 20 -0.54 2.67 22.13
N LEU A 21 -0.01 1.54 21.62
CA LEU A 21 0.54 1.47 20.25
C LEU A 21 -0.54 1.73 19.20
N LEU A 22 -1.69 1.07 19.30
CA LEU A 22 -2.78 1.24 18.35
C LEU A 22 -3.33 2.66 18.35
N THR A 23 -3.47 3.29 19.53
CA THR A 23 -3.89 4.69 19.66
C THR A 23 -2.84 5.64 19.05
N ALA A 24 -1.55 5.43 19.33
CA ALA A 24 -0.48 6.22 18.72
C ALA A 24 -0.45 6.08 17.20
N THR A 25 -0.68 4.85 16.69
CA THR A 25 -0.80 4.60 15.25
C THR A 25 -2.02 5.29 14.67
N ALA A 26 -3.17 5.23 15.35
CA ALA A 26 -4.39 5.91 14.92
C ALA A 26 -4.19 7.42 14.88
N LEU A 27 -3.57 8.01 15.89
CA LEU A 27 -3.23 9.43 15.90
C LEU A 27 -2.30 9.79 14.74
N LEU A 28 -1.26 9.00 14.47
CA LEU A 28 -0.33 9.24 13.36
C LEU A 28 -1.02 9.15 12.00
N TYR A 29 -1.91 8.16 11.81
CA TYR A 29 -2.54 7.90 10.51
C TYR A 29 -3.76 8.80 10.25
N LEU A 30 -4.46 9.23 11.30
CA LEU A 30 -5.62 10.11 11.20
C LEU A 30 -5.26 11.60 11.34
N TRP A 31 -4.03 11.92 11.73
CA TRP A 31 -3.61 13.31 11.94
C TRP A 31 -3.79 14.12 10.66
N ASP A 32 -4.63 15.14 10.74
CA ASP A 32 -4.83 16.13 9.66
C ASP A 32 -5.05 15.51 8.25
N LEU A 33 -5.83 14.42 8.16
CA LEU A 33 -6.12 13.75 6.88
C LEU A 33 -6.74 14.69 5.86
N GLY A 34 -7.57 15.65 6.31
CA GLY A 34 -8.24 16.62 5.47
C GLY A 34 -7.30 17.58 4.74
N ALA A 35 -6.11 17.86 5.30
CA ALA A 35 -5.13 18.75 4.69
C ALA A 35 -4.54 18.21 3.36
N SER A 36 -4.58 16.89 3.15
CA SER A 36 -4.15 16.26 1.90
C SER A 36 -5.20 16.35 0.78
N GLY A 37 -6.35 16.98 1.04
CA GLY A 37 -7.45 17.04 0.08
C GLY A 37 -7.89 15.62 -0.32
N TYR A 38 -8.13 15.44 -1.59
CA TYR A 38 -8.52 14.15 -2.16
C TYR A 38 -7.33 13.18 -2.37
N ALA A 39 -6.13 13.50 -1.90
CA ALA A 39 -4.91 12.72 -2.04
C ALA A 39 -4.53 12.44 -3.51
N ASP A 40 -4.68 11.21 -4.03
CA ASP A 40 -4.43 10.91 -5.45
C ASP A 40 -5.69 11.19 -6.27
N PRO A 41 -5.64 12.13 -7.26
CA PRO A 41 -6.80 12.51 -8.06
C PRO A 41 -7.42 11.32 -8.82
N LEU A 42 -6.60 10.39 -9.30
CA LEU A 42 -7.06 9.24 -10.10
C LEU A 42 -7.98 8.32 -9.28
N TYR A 43 -7.52 7.95 -8.07
CA TYR A 43 -8.34 7.14 -7.16
C TYR A 43 -9.58 7.91 -6.70
N SER A 44 -9.45 9.20 -6.45
CA SER A 44 -10.54 10.02 -5.93
C SER A 44 -11.63 10.25 -6.95
N ALA A 45 -11.29 10.43 -8.22
CA ALA A 45 -12.26 10.48 -9.30
C ALA A 45 -12.99 9.13 -9.47
N ALA A 46 -12.27 8.01 -9.37
CA ALA A 46 -12.90 6.69 -9.40
C ALA A 46 -13.81 6.44 -8.18
N VAL A 47 -13.46 6.96 -7.01
CA VAL A 47 -14.33 6.93 -5.82
C VAL A 47 -15.57 7.78 -6.03
N GLN A 48 -15.46 8.98 -6.59
CA GLN A 48 -16.60 9.82 -6.97
C GLN A 48 -17.50 9.06 -7.94
N ALA A 49 -16.96 8.55 -9.04
CA ALA A 49 -17.71 7.76 -10.02
C ALA A 49 -18.39 6.54 -9.40
N GLY A 50 -17.67 5.78 -8.57
CA GLY A 50 -18.20 4.63 -7.86
C GLY A 50 -19.25 4.99 -6.79
N SER A 51 -19.23 6.21 -6.25
CA SER A 51 -20.28 6.66 -5.33
C SER A 51 -21.59 7.00 -6.04
N GLU A 52 -21.55 7.33 -7.32
CA GLU A 52 -22.70 7.73 -8.13
C GLU A 52 -23.25 6.57 -8.98
N SER A 53 -22.38 5.75 -9.58
CA SER A 53 -22.71 4.69 -10.53
C SER A 53 -22.31 3.30 -10.02
N TRP A 54 -23.26 2.32 -10.02
CA TRP A 54 -22.94 0.93 -9.65
C TRP A 54 -22.03 0.21 -10.66
N PRO A 55 -22.17 0.42 -12.00
CA PRO A 55 -21.19 -0.09 -12.94
C PRO A 55 -19.80 0.47 -12.69
N ALA A 56 -19.65 1.80 -12.51
CA ALA A 56 -18.37 2.42 -12.21
C ALA A 56 -17.78 1.91 -10.88
N PHE A 57 -18.61 1.69 -9.86
CA PHE A 57 -18.18 1.05 -8.60
C PHE A 57 -17.61 -0.34 -8.85
N PHE A 58 -18.36 -1.19 -9.59
CA PHE A 58 -17.95 -2.58 -9.80
C PHE A 58 -16.65 -2.70 -10.59
N PHE A 59 -16.51 -1.94 -11.67
CA PHE A 59 -15.33 -1.97 -12.53
C PHE A 59 -14.15 -1.11 -12.03
N GLY A 60 -14.37 -0.21 -11.07
CA GLY A 60 -13.36 0.78 -10.65
C GLY A 60 -13.08 1.80 -11.74
N SER A 61 -14.14 2.29 -12.41
CA SER A 61 -14.04 3.24 -13.50
C SER A 61 -13.68 4.64 -12.99
N LEU A 62 -12.96 5.39 -13.82
CA LEU A 62 -12.56 6.76 -13.55
C LEU A 62 -13.76 7.70 -13.46
N ASP A 63 -14.74 7.49 -14.34
CA ASP A 63 -15.90 8.35 -14.53
C ASP A 63 -17.22 7.58 -14.41
N ALA A 64 -18.31 8.27 -14.05
CA ALA A 64 -19.63 7.67 -13.88
C ALA A 64 -20.25 7.18 -15.20
N GLY A 65 -19.77 7.69 -16.36
CA GLY A 65 -20.12 7.21 -17.69
C GLY A 65 -19.51 5.85 -18.03
N ASN A 66 -18.60 5.35 -17.17
CA ASN A 66 -17.99 4.03 -17.26
C ASN A 66 -17.13 3.83 -18.51
N ALA A 67 -16.35 4.86 -18.91
CA ALA A 67 -15.53 4.82 -20.12
C ALA A 67 -14.23 4.04 -19.93
N VAL A 68 -13.46 4.33 -18.89
CA VAL A 68 -12.13 3.74 -18.64
C VAL A 68 -11.92 3.46 -17.16
N THR A 69 -11.19 2.37 -16.83
CA THR A 69 -10.77 2.11 -15.45
C THR A 69 -9.45 2.81 -15.11
N ILE A 70 -9.14 2.94 -13.81
CA ILE A 70 -7.88 3.55 -13.35
C ILE A 70 -6.65 2.65 -13.54
N GLY A 71 -6.74 1.57 -14.31
CA GLY A 71 -5.59 0.68 -14.57
C GLY A 71 -5.12 -0.13 -13.36
N ASN A 72 -5.99 -0.34 -12.39
CA ASN A 72 -5.73 -1.11 -11.19
C ASN A 72 -6.91 -2.03 -10.83
N ALA A 73 -6.68 -2.94 -9.90
CA ALA A 73 -7.73 -3.80 -9.40
C ALA A 73 -8.77 -3.00 -8.57
N PRO A 74 -10.07 -3.32 -8.67
CA PRO A 74 -11.15 -2.44 -8.21
C PRO A 74 -11.35 -2.41 -6.70
N VAL A 75 -10.89 -3.42 -5.96
CA VAL A 75 -11.17 -3.55 -4.51
C VAL A 75 -10.60 -2.35 -3.73
N ALA A 76 -9.50 -1.78 -4.17
CA ALA A 76 -8.96 -0.56 -3.59
C ALA A 76 -9.96 0.61 -3.64
N VAL A 77 -10.71 0.72 -4.73
CA VAL A 77 -11.75 1.75 -4.90
C VAL A 77 -13.02 1.41 -4.14
N TRP A 78 -13.41 0.12 -4.07
CA TRP A 78 -14.69 -0.29 -3.47
C TRP A 78 -14.89 0.18 -2.04
N ILE A 79 -13.87 0.04 -1.19
CA ILE A 79 -13.97 0.42 0.23
C ILE A 79 -14.18 1.93 0.37
N MET A 80 -13.42 2.72 -0.38
CA MET A 80 -13.52 4.18 -0.38
C MET A 80 -14.83 4.65 -0.99
N ALA A 81 -15.23 4.11 -2.15
CA ALA A 81 -16.46 4.47 -2.83
C ALA A 81 -17.71 4.08 -2.03
N PHE A 82 -17.68 2.93 -1.34
CA PHE A 82 -18.78 2.54 -0.45
C PHE A 82 -18.90 3.49 0.75
N SER A 83 -17.77 3.90 1.34
CA SER A 83 -17.75 4.92 2.40
C SER A 83 -18.25 6.27 1.88
N ALA A 84 -17.80 6.71 0.70
CA ALA A 84 -18.25 7.95 0.09
C ALA A 84 -19.75 7.92 -0.26
N ARG A 85 -20.29 6.77 -0.64
CA ARG A 85 -21.74 6.57 -0.90
C ARG A 85 -22.59 6.76 0.34
N ILE A 86 -22.08 6.39 1.52
CA ILE A 86 -22.80 6.51 2.80
C ILE A 86 -22.65 7.91 3.40
N PHE A 87 -21.44 8.45 3.40
CA PHE A 87 -21.08 9.67 4.12
C PHE A 87 -20.90 10.91 3.23
N GLY A 88 -21.13 10.76 1.93
CA GLY A 88 -20.81 11.78 0.92
C GLY A 88 -19.33 11.77 0.54
N LEU A 89 -19.01 12.35 -0.63
CA LEU A 89 -17.64 12.48 -1.11
C LEU A 89 -16.89 13.54 -0.30
N SER A 90 -15.88 13.12 0.42
CA SER A 90 -14.98 13.99 1.16
C SER A 90 -13.63 13.31 1.40
N PRO A 91 -12.55 14.06 1.66
CA PRO A 91 -11.27 13.46 2.06
C PRO A 91 -11.42 12.49 3.23
N TRP A 92 -12.26 12.84 4.21
CA TRP A 92 -12.47 12.00 5.40
C TRP A 92 -13.20 10.70 5.09
N SER A 93 -14.28 10.74 4.30
CA SER A 93 -15.02 9.52 3.96
C SER A 93 -14.16 8.52 3.17
N MET A 94 -13.18 9.03 2.39
CA MET A 94 -12.28 8.20 1.61
C MET A 94 -11.11 7.66 2.44
N LEU A 95 -10.44 8.51 3.24
CA LEU A 95 -9.16 8.19 3.84
C LEU A 95 -9.27 7.56 5.23
N VAL A 96 -10.35 7.82 6.00
CA VAL A 96 -10.53 7.20 7.32
C VAL A 96 -10.59 5.67 7.27
N PRO A 97 -11.34 5.02 6.36
CA PRO A 97 -11.30 3.57 6.24
C PRO A 97 -9.89 3.04 6.01
N GLN A 98 -9.09 3.71 5.19
CA GLN A 98 -7.70 3.38 4.90
C GLN A 98 -6.83 3.44 6.16
N ALA A 99 -6.91 4.55 6.91
CA ALA A 99 -6.18 4.73 8.15
C ALA A 99 -6.55 3.66 9.20
N LEU A 100 -7.83 3.33 9.33
CA LEU A 100 -8.30 2.29 10.25
C LEU A 100 -7.82 0.89 9.84
N MET A 101 -7.76 0.59 8.54
CA MET A 101 -7.13 -0.64 8.05
C MET A 101 -5.65 -0.70 8.41
N GLY A 102 -4.94 0.42 8.41
CA GLY A 102 -3.57 0.50 8.89
C GLY A 102 -3.42 0.17 10.38
N VAL A 103 -4.29 0.71 11.21
CA VAL A 103 -4.32 0.39 12.65
C VAL A 103 -4.61 -1.10 12.86
N ALA A 104 -5.56 -1.66 12.12
CA ALA A 104 -5.87 -3.09 12.15
C ALA A 104 -4.66 -3.94 11.71
N ALA A 105 -3.95 -3.53 10.66
CA ALA A 105 -2.76 -4.20 10.15
C ALA A 105 -1.64 -4.28 11.19
N VAL A 106 -1.41 -3.21 11.96
CA VAL A 106 -0.47 -3.19 13.11
C VAL A 106 -0.90 -4.21 14.16
N GLY A 107 -2.21 -4.27 14.47
CA GLY A 107 -2.76 -5.27 15.39
C GLY A 107 -2.60 -6.70 14.92
N VAL A 108 -2.81 -6.96 13.62
CA VAL A 108 -2.63 -8.29 13.01
C VAL A 108 -1.18 -8.72 13.04
N LEU A 109 -0.24 -7.83 12.70
CA LEU A 109 1.20 -8.13 12.78
C LEU A 109 1.62 -8.46 14.20
N TYR A 110 1.21 -7.64 15.18
CA TYR A 110 1.43 -7.94 16.60
C TYR A 110 0.90 -9.33 16.97
N ALA A 111 -0.34 -9.64 16.59
CA ALA A 111 -0.97 -10.94 16.91
C ALA A 111 -0.21 -12.11 16.26
N THR A 112 0.26 -11.93 15.02
CA THR A 112 1.02 -12.94 14.27
C THR A 112 2.36 -13.23 14.94
N VAL A 113 3.17 -12.19 15.18
CA VAL A 113 4.50 -12.32 15.80
C VAL A 113 4.37 -12.91 17.22
N ARG A 114 3.45 -12.36 18.02
CA ARG A 114 3.19 -12.86 19.38
C ARG A 114 2.82 -14.34 19.37
N ARG A 115 1.95 -14.77 18.44
CA ARG A 115 1.51 -16.15 18.36
C ARG A 115 2.64 -17.12 18.06
N VAL A 116 3.52 -16.76 17.12
CA VAL A 116 4.73 -17.54 16.80
C VAL A 116 5.63 -17.70 18.02
N LEU A 117 5.80 -16.64 18.80
CA LEU A 117 6.68 -16.61 19.98
C LEU A 117 6.07 -17.31 21.19
N ASP A 118 4.77 -17.13 21.47
CA ASP A 118 4.08 -17.78 22.61
C ASP A 118 4.10 -19.30 22.51
N ARG A 119 4.06 -19.87 21.30
CA ARG A 119 4.12 -21.33 21.07
C ARG A 119 5.54 -21.89 21.07
N GLY A 120 6.51 -21.07 20.72
CA GLY A 120 7.92 -21.46 20.66
C GLY A 120 8.75 -21.14 21.91
N GLY A 121 8.19 -20.45 22.91
CA GLY A 121 8.92 -19.96 24.06
C GLY A 121 8.15 -20.01 25.39
N ARG A 122 8.91 -19.91 26.50
CA ARG A 122 8.39 -19.98 27.86
C ARG A 122 8.06 -18.62 28.49
N ASP A 123 8.50 -17.53 27.87
CA ASP A 123 8.40 -16.18 28.44
C ASP A 123 7.40 -15.33 27.64
N ARG A 124 6.14 -15.29 28.12
CA ARG A 124 5.05 -14.51 27.52
C ARG A 124 5.30 -13.00 27.55
N GLY A 125 6.06 -12.51 28.52
CA GLY A 125 6.42 -11.09 28.61
C GLY A 125 7.34 -10.69 27.47
N ARG A 126 8.38 -11.47 27.19
CA ARG A 126 9.29 -11.21 26.07
C ARG A 126 8.60 -11.32 24.71
N ALA A 127 7.73 -12.33 24.55
CA ALA A 127 6.93 -12.47 23.34
C ALA A 127 6.07 -11.23 23.07
N HIS A 128 5.47 -10.68 24.13
CA HIS A 128 4.69 -9.45 24.04
C HIS A 128 5.52 -8.26 23.58
N TRP A 129 6.65 -7.98 24.25
CA TRP A 129 7.48 -6.82 23.91
C TRP A 129 8.11 -6.90 22.52
N ALA A 130 8.52 -8.10 22.10
CA ALA A 130 9.06 -8.31 20.76
C ALA A 130 7.99 -8.15 19.67
N ALA A 131 6.78 -8.66 19.90
CA ALA A 131 5.66 -8.45 19.01
C ALA A 131 5.25 -6.97 18.92
N LEU A 132 5.28 -6.26 20.05
CA LEU A 132 5.02 -4.82 20.11
C LEU A 132 6.08 -4.04 19.33
N GLY A 133 7.37 -4.40 19.49
CA GLY A 133 8.47 -3.79 18.75
C GLY A 133 8.37 -3.99 17.24
N GLY A 134 8.10 -5.23 16.78
CA GLY A 134 7.90 -5.53 15.36
C GLY A 134 6.69 -4.77 14.76
N ALA A 135 5.58 -4.70 15.51
CA ALA A 135 4.40 -3.94 15.11
C ALA A 135 4.67 -2.42 15.09
N ALA A 136 5.44 -1.89 16.03
CA ALA A 136 5.86 -0.50 16.05
C ALA A 136 6.76 -0.15 14.85
N VAL A 137 7.71 -1.04 14.49
CA VAL A 137 8.54 -0.89 13.28
C VAL A 137 7.65 -0.73 12.05
N PHE A 138 6.66 -1.60 11.89
CA PHE A 138 5.72 -1.51 10.77
C PHE A 138 4.90 -0.21 10.80
N ALA A 139 4.38 0.17 11.97
CA ALA A 139 3.55 1.36 12.15
C ALA A 139 4.27 2.67 11.78
N VAL A 140 5.57 2.76 12.10
CA VAL A 140 6.37 3.97 11.84
C VAL A 140 7.24 3.87 10.58
N THR A 141 7.08 2.83 9.76
CA THR A 141 7.75 2.78 8.46
C THR A 141 7.09 3.80 7.52
N PRO A 142 7.85 4.76 6.93
CA PRO A 142 7.24 5.85 6.16
C PRO A 142 6.34 5.40 5.01
N VAL A 143 6.70 4.32 4.31
CA VAL A 143 5.85 3.72 3.26
C VAL A 143 4.52 3.23 3.83
N SER A 144 4.50 2.63 5.04
CA SER A 144 3.23 2.25 5.68
C SER A 144 2.37 3.47 5.97
N VAL A 145 2.98 4.52 6.55
CA VAL A 145 2.27 5.78 6.84
C VAL A 145 1.71 6.38 5.56
N GLY A 146 2.50 6.47 4.50
CA GLY A 146 2.06 6.95 3.20
C GLY A 146 0.93 6.11 2.62
N ALA A 147 1.08 4.79 2.58
CA ALA A 147 0.07 3.88 2.06
C ALA A 147 -1.29 4.06 2.77
N PHE A 148 -1.30 4.07 4.10
CA PHE A 148 -2.55 4.17 4.88
C PHE A 148 -3.13 5.58 4.99
N ARG A 149 -2.44 6.60 4.51
CA ARG A 149 -2.92 7.98 4.51
C ARG A 149 -3.33 8.49 3.13
N TRP A 150 -2.84 7.87 2.04
CA TRP A 150 -3.05 8.46 0.72
C TRP A 150 -3.80 7.60 -0.27
N ASN A 151 -3.59 6.32 -0.37
CA ASN A 151 -4.39 5.39 -1.19
C ASN A 151 -3.63 4.08 -1.44
N GLY A 152 -4.35 2.95 -1.39
CA GLY A 152 -3.85 1.65 -1.83
C GLY A 152 -3.25 0.73 -0.76
N PRO A 153 -3.66 0.81 0.53
CA PRO A 153 -3.07 0.01 1.61
C PRO A 153 -3.76 -1.33 1.83
N GLU A 154 -4.88 -1.58 1.19
CA GLU A 154 -5.74 -2.75 1.44
C GLU A 154 -4.95 -4.05 1.29
N ALA A 155 -4.05 -4.09 0.32
CA ALA A 155 -3.18 -5.24 0.10
C ALA A 155 -2.37 -5.58 1.37
N LEU A 156 -1.84 -4.59 2.10
CA LEU A 156 -1.01 -4.82 3.29
C LEU A 156 -1.79 -5.51 4.42
N LEU A 157 -3.01 -5.04 4.70
CA LEU A 157 -3.86 -5.67 5.73
C LEU A 157 -4.23 -7.10 5.32
N VAL A 158 -4.64 -7.30 4.07
CA VAL A 158 -5.05 -8.60 3.55
C VAL A 158 -3.89 -9.59 3.56
N LEU A 159 -2.69 -9.18 3.15
CA LEU A 159 -1.48 -10.00 3.18
C LEU A 159 -1.04 -10.32 4.62
N LEU A 160 -1.20 -9.41 5.56
CA LEU A 160 -0.94 -9.69 6.98
C LEU A 160 -1.95 -10.70 7.56
N LEU A 161 -3.23 -10.58 7.20
CA LEU A 161 -4.24 -11.59 7.56
C LEU A 161 -3.90 -12.96 6.95
N ALA A 162 -3.44 -13.00 5.70
CA ALA A 162 -2.94 -14.22 5.06
C ALA A 162 -1.74 -14.81 5.82
N GLY A 163 -0.80 -13.96 6.24
CA GLY A 163 0.33 -14.35 7.11
C GLY A 163 -0.12 -14.92 8.44
N TYR A 164 -1.12 -14.32 9.09
CA TYR A 164 -1.71 -14.84 10.32
C TYR A 164 -2.37 -16.20 10.08
N CYS A 165 -3.18 -16.35 9.02
CA CYS A 165 -3.80 -17.62 8.65
C CYS A 165 -2.74 -18.70 8.35
N THR A 166 -1.63 -18.34 7.70
CA THR A 166 -0.49 -19.24 7.46
C THR A 166 0.10 -19.75 8.77
N VAL A 167 0.37 -18.86 9.72
CA VAL A 167 0.86 -19.25 11.06
C VAL A 167 -0.13 -20.19 11.75
N ARG A 168 -1.43 -19.92 11.64
CA ARG A 168 -2.48 -20.81 12.18
C ARG A 168 -2.51 -22.16 11.48
N ALA A 169 -2.34 -22.17 10.15
CA ALA A 169 -2.27 -23.39 9.37
C ALA A 169 -1.08 -24.27 9.78
N VAL A 170 0.09 -23.64 9.95
CA VAL A 170 1.31 -24.32 10.43
C VAL A 170 1.12 -24.85 11.84
N GLU A 171 0.59 -24.04 12.77
CA GLU A 171 0.38 -24.41 14.17
C GLU A 171 -0.51 -25.64 14.34
N LEU A 172 -1.59 -25.72 13.56
CA LEU A 172 -2.64 -26.72 13.71
C LEU A 172 -2.56 -27.86 12.68
N GLY A 173 -1.66 -27.77 11.69
CA GLY A 173 -1.68 -28.65 10.52
C GLY A 173 -3.03 -28.59 9.79
N SER A 174 -3.64 -27.42 9.71
CA SER A 174 -5.03 -27.24 9.28
C SER A 174 -5.14 -26.76 7.86
N ARG A 175 -5.78 -27.59 7.00
CA ARG A 175 -6.12 -27.23 5.62
C ARG A 175 -7.03 -26.00 5.54
N GLN A 176 -7.99 -25.86 6.45
CA GLN A 176 -8.96 -24.76 6.43
C GLN A 176 -8.28 -23.40 6.57
N TRP A 177 -7.32 -23.28 7.49
CA TRP A 177 -6.54 -22.07 7.65
C TRP A 177 -5.66 -21.77 6.43
N LEU A 178 -5.10 -22.80 5.81
CA LEU A 178 -4.29 -22.63 4.60
C LEU A 178 -5.15 -22.24 3.38
N VAL A 179 -6.36 -22.80 3.25
CA VAL A 179 -7.35 -22.36 2.25
C VAL A 179 -7.75 -20.90 2.52
N GLY A 180 -7.96 -20.50 3.78
CA GLY A 180 -8.18 -19.12 4.16
C GLY A 180 -7.03 -18.20 3.75
N THR A 181 -5.77 -18.68 3.88
CA THR A 181 -4.60 -17.96 3.34
C THR A 181 -4.74 -17.76 1.82
N GLY A 182 -5.11 -18.80 1.07
CA GLY A 182 -5.31 -18.73 -0.37
C GLY A 182 -6.40 -17.74 -0.77
N VAL A 183 -7.56 -17.77 -0.10
CA VAL A 183 -8.65 -16.80 -0.33
C VAL A 183 -8.16 -15.37 -0.12
N LEU A 184 -7.45 -15.11 0.98
CA LEU A 184 -6.93 -13.76 1.28
C LEU A 184 -5.89 -13.30 0.25
N ILE A 185 -4.99 -14.18 -0.20
CA ILE A 185 -4.00 -13.80 -1.24
C ILE A 185 -4.69 -13.50 -2.57
N GLY A 186 -5.69 -14.32 -2.98
CA GLY A 186 -6.46 -14.03 -4.19
C GLY A 186 -7.28 -12.74 -4.08
N PHE A 187 -7.83 -12.43 -2.91
CA PHE A 187 -8.45 -11.13 -2.65
C PHE A 187 -7.41 -10.00 -2.66
N GLY A 188 -6.22 -10.23 -2.11
CA GLY A 188 -5.08 -9.31 -2.20
C GLY A 188 -4.67 -9.02 -3.65
N PHE A 189 -4.75 -10.01 -4.54
CA PHE A 189 -4.55 -9.79 -5.98
C PHE A 189 -5.57 -8.78 -6.54
N LEU A 190 -6.81 -8.82 -6.09
CA LEU A 190 -7.85 -7.85 -6.47
C LEU A 190 -7.68 -6.47 -5.81
N THR A 191 -6.68 -6.27 -4.97
CA THR A 191 -6.32 -4.95 -4.39
C THR A 191 -5.09 -4.33 -5.03
N GLY A 192 -4.12 -5.13 -5.48
CA GLY A 192 -2.82 -4.63 -5.95
C GLY A 192 -2.18 -5.48 -7.04
N LEU A 193 -2.93 -6.37 -7.70
CA LEU A 193 -2.46 -7.25 -8.77
C LEU A 193 -1.25 -8.11 -8.37
N LEU A 194 -0.21 -8.18 -9.22
CA LEU A 194 0.94 -9.06 -9.05
C LEU A 194 1.76 -8.85 -7.77
N PRO A 195 1.94 -7.64 -7.22
CA PRO A 195 2.62 -7.44 -5.93
C PRO A 195 2.08 -8.29 -4.78
N ALA A 196 0.77 -8.55 -4.75
CA ALA A 196 0.17 -9.38 -3.71
C ALA A 196 0.60 -10.86 -3.78
N LEU A 197 1.00 -11.35 -4.95
CA LEU A 197 1.45 -12.73 -5.12
C LEU A 197 2.87 -12.99 -4.63
N THR A 198 3.65 -11.93 -4.35
CA THR A 198 5.04 -12.06 -3.88
C THR A 198 5.18 -12.79 -2.54
N VAL A 199 4.09 -12.88 -1.75
CA VAL A 199 4.08 -13.62 -0.50
C VAL A 199 3.91 -15.15 -0.68
N LEU A 200 3.40 -15.60 -1.83
CA LEU A 200 3.09 -17.03 -2.07
C LEU A 200 4.28 -17.97 -1.86
N PRO A 201 5.48 -17.73 -2.42
CA PRO A 201 6.62 -18.63 -2.20
C PRO A 201 6.97 -18.76 -0.72
N ALA A 202 6.90 -17.66 0.03
CA ALA A 202 7.16 -17.65 1.46
C ALA A 202 6.12 -18.48 2.25
N VAL A 203 4.85 -18.36 1.89
CA VAL A 203 3.75 -19.16 2.48
C VAL A 203 3.95 -20.66 2.22
N ILE A 204 4.25 -21.03 0.99
CA ILE A 204 4.50 -22.43 0.60
C ILE A 204 5.63 -23.03 1.43
N VAL A 205 6.79 -22.35 1.44
CA VAL A 205 7.97 -22.85 2.17
C VAL A 205 7.71 -22.88 3.68
N ALA A 206 7.08 -21.84 4.24
CA ALA A 206 6.74 -21.79 5.67
C ALA A 206 5.82 -22.95 6.08
N TYR A 207 4.83 -23.28 5.26
CA TYR A 207 3.94 -24.42 5.53
C TYR A 207 4.66 -25.76 5.44
N VAL A 208 5.45 -25.98 4.39
CA VAL A 208 6.21 -27.23 4.20
C VAL A 208 7.22 -27.47 5.32
N VAL A 209 7.91 -26.41 5.77
CA VAL A 209 8.97 -26.51 6.80
C VAL A 209 8.39 -26.62 8.21
N GLY A 210 7.21 -26.03 8.46
CA GLY A 210 6.71 -25.89 9.82
C GLY A 210 5.48 -26.71 10.18
N ALA A 211 4.67 -27.12 9.21
CA ALA A 211 3.43 -27.84 9.51
C ALA A 211 3.69 -29.30 9.94
N PRO A 212 3.02 -29.79 10.98
CA PRO A 212 3.19 -31.14 11.49
C PRO A 212 2.40 -32.16 10.63
N VAL A 213 2.63 -32.15 9.32
CA VAL A 213 1.91 -33.02 8.37
C VAL A 213 2.89 -33.69 7.39
N GLY A 214 2.54 -34.90 6.91
CA GLY A 214 3.35 -35.55 5.90
C GLY A 214 3.28 -34.85 4.54
N TRP A 215 4.32 -34.99 3.70
CA TRP A 215 4.49 -34.30 2.44
C TRP A 215 3.30 -34.46 1.46
N ARG A 216 2.68 -35.63 1.38
CA ARG A 216 1.48 -35.91 0.55
C ARG A 216 0.27 -35.08 0.99
N ARG A 217 0.11 -34.91 2.32
CA ARG A 217 -0.95 -34.08 2.88
C ARG A 217 -0.61 -32.59 2.64
N ALA A 218 0.63 -32.18 2.88
CA ALA A 218 1.07 -30.81 2.61
C ALA A 218 0.81 -30.41 1.16
N LEU A 219 1.13 -31.29 0.19
CA LEU A 219 0.85 -31.04 -1.22
C LEU A 219 -0.65 -30.85 -1.50
N ARG A 220 -1.50 -31.75 -0.96
CA ARG A 220 -2.97 -31.62 -1.15
C ARG A 220 -3.53 -30.32 -0.51
N ASP A 221 -3.00 -29.93 0.63
CA ASP A 221 -3.42 -28.72 1.32
C ASP A 221 -2.97 -27.47 0.56
N LEU A 222 -1.75 -27.48 0.00
CA LEU A 222 -1.24 -26.40 -0.87
C LEU A 222 -2.00 -26.31 -2.19
N LEU A 223 -2.35 -27.43 -2.81
CA LEU A 223 -3.18 -27.43 -4.02
C LEU A 223 -4.56 -26.85 -3.74
N ALA A 224 -5.16 -27.16 -2.58
CA ALA A 224 -6.43 -26.58 -2.19
C ALA A 224 -6.33 -25.06 -1.92
N ALA A 225 -5.23 -24.62 -1.32
CA ALA A 225 -4.98 -23.18 -1.14
C ALA A 225 -4.73 -22.47 -2.47
N GLY A 226 -3.99 -23.09 -3.40
CA GLY A 226 -3.81 -22.61 -4.76
C GLY A 226 -5.12 -22.47 -5.52
N ALA A 227 -5.99 -23.48 -5.43
CA ALA A 227 -7.34 -23.41 -5.99
C ALA A 227 -8.15 -22.26 -5.35
N ALA A 228 -8.01 -22.04 -4.06
CA ALA A 228 -8.67 -20.93 -3.37
C ALA A 228 -8.16 -19.56 -3.85
N VAL A 229 -6.85 -19.42 -4.12
CA VAL A 229 -6.30 -18.20 -4.78
C VAL A 229 -6.98 -17.98 -6.13
N LEU A 230 -6.99 -19.01 -6.97
CA LEU A 230 -7.56 -18.93 -8.31
C LEU A 230 -9.05 -18.62 -8.31
N ILE A 231 -9.81 -19.19 -7.39
CA ILE A 231 -11.25 -18.93 -7.29
C ILE A 231 -11.51 -17.51 -6.78
N SER A 232 -10.80 -17.08 -5.72
CA SER A 232 -11.03 -15.77 -5.11
C SER A 232 -10.52 -14.59 -5.94
N ALA A 233 -9.53 -14.78 -6.81
CA ALA A 233 -9.11 -13.79 -7.79
C ALA A 233 -9.83 -13.94 -9.12
N GLY A 234 -9.99 -15.17 -9.59
CA GLY A 234 -10.43 -15.50 -10.95
C GLY A 234 -11.89 -15.19 -11.24
N TRP A 235 -12.77 -15.17 -10.23
CA TRP A 235 -14.18 -14.82 -10.46
C TRP A 235 -14.34 -13.42 -11.05
N TYR A 236 -13.56 -12.44 -10.53
CA TYR A 236 -13.62 -11.05 -11.03
C TYR A 236 -13.02 -10.97 -12.45
N VAL A 237 -11.86 -11.60 -12.64
CA VAL A 237 -11.24 -11.69 -13.97
C VAL A 237 -12.22 -12.30 -14.98
N ALA A 238 -12.86 -13.42 -14.61
CA ALA A 238 -13.85 -14.08 -15.46
C ALA A 238 -15.06 -13.17 -15.78
N VAL A 239 -15.58 -12.44 -14.80
CA VAL A 239 -16.68 -11.51 -15.05
C VAL A 239 -16.27 -10.40 -16.01
N VAL A 240 -15.10 -9.77 -15.79
CA VAL A 240 -14.61 -8.68 -16.67
C VAL A 240 -14.40 -9.17 -18.10
N GLU A 241 -13.83 -10.37 -18.28
CA GLU A 241 -13.56 -10.91 -19.61
C GLU A 241 -14.83 -11.42 -20.34
N LEU A 242 -15.82 -11.91 -19.59
CA LEU A 242 -17.07 -12.42 -20.16
C LEU A 242 -18.08 -11.31 -20.50
N VAL A 243 -17.98 -10.14 -19.86
CA VAL A 243 -18.84 -9.00 -20.18
C VAL A 243 -18.42 -8.41 -21.53
N PRO A 244 -19.34 -8.27 -22.51
CA PRO A 244 -19.02 -7.68 -23.81
C PRO A 244 -18.41 -6.28 -23.68
N ALA A 245 -17.43 -5.96 -24.53
CA ALA A 245 -16.69 -4.69 -24.49
C ALA A 245 -17.59 -3.45 -24.49
N ARG A 246 -18.73 -3.49 -25.17
CA ARG A 246 -19.72 -2.39 -25.20
C ARG A 246 -20.42 -2.09 -23.86
N TRP A 247 -20.32 -3.00 -22.89
CA TRP A 247 -21.00 -2.88 -21.58
C TRP A 247 -20.00 -2.76 -20.42
N ARG A 248 -18.71 -2.86 -20.71
CA ARG A 248 -17.65 -2.67 -19.72
C ARG A 248 -16.75 -1.52 -20.11
N PRO A 249 -16.11 -0.87 -19.13
CA PRO A 249 -15.11 0.15 -19.41
C PRO A 249 -13.89 -0.49 -20.11
N PHE A 250 -13.14 0.32 -20.82
CA PHE A 250 -11.80 -0.06 -21.24
C PHE A 250 -10.91 -0.23 -20.02
N VAL A 251 -10.17 -1.32 -19.91
CA VAL A 251 -9.24 -1.51 -18.80
C VAL A 251 -8.01 -0.64 -19.04
N GLY A 252 -7.93 0.48 -18.35
CA GLY A 252 -6.87 1.47 -18.53
C GLY A 252 -5.47 0.87 -18.37
N GLY A 253 -4.56 1.26 -19.26
CA GLY A 253 -3.19 0.75 -19.28
C GLY A 253 -3.02 -0.66 -19.88
N SER A 254 -4.10 -1.30 -20.33
CA SER A 254 -4.02 -2.54 -21.10
C SER A 254 -3.90 -2.25 -22.60
N PRO A 255 -3.25 -3.13 -23.38
CA PRO A 255 -3.11 -2.92 -24.82
C PRO A 255 -4.41 -3.17 -25.60
N ASP A 256 -5.36 -3.92 -25.04
CA ASP A 256 -6.56 -4.45 -25.70
C ASP A 256 -7.86 -4.21 -24.93
N GLY A 257 -7.83 -3.41 -23.87
CA GLY A 257 -8.98 -3.14 -23.00
C GLY A 257 -9.39 -4.34 -22.14
N SER A 258 -8.56 -5.38 -22.02
CA SER A 258 -8.83 -6.55 -21.18
C SER A 258 -8.04 -6.51 -19.87
N LEU A 259 -8.58 -7.16 -18.83
CA LEU A 259 -7.86 -7.30 -17.56
C LEU A 259 -6.68 -8.28 -17.70
N LEU A 260 -6.81 -9.29 -18.55
CA LEU A 260 -5.73 -10.21 -18.85
C LEU A 260 -4.58 -9.50 -19.60
N GLY A 261 -4.91 -8.60 -20.54
CA GLY A 261 -3.94 -7.73 -21.19
C GLY A 261 -3.20 -6.83 -20.20
N LEU A 262 -3.91 -6.25 -19.21
CA LEU A 262 -3.27 -5.50 -18.14
C LEU A 262 -2.34 -6.38 -17.30
N ILE A 263 -2.78 -7.56 -16.86
CA ILE A 263 -1.97 -8.50 -16.06
C ILE A 263 -0.71 -8.92 -16.82
N GLY A 264 -0.79 -9.09 -18.13
CA GLY A 264 0.36 -9.43 -19.01
C GLY A 264 1.28 -8.24 -19.32
N SER A 265 0.90 -7.01 -18.99
CA SER A 265 1.68 -5.81 -19.28
C SER A 265 2.73 -5.53 -18.20
N PRO A 266 3.81 -4.79 -18.53
CA PRO A 266 4.76 -4.31 -17.52
C PRO A 266 4.12 -3.46 -16.41
N ARG A 267 2.98 -2.84 -16.70
CA ARG A 267 2.22 -2.02 -15.73
C ARG A 267 1.63 -2.82 -14.57
N ALA A 268 1.28 -4.09 -14.78
CA ALA A 268 0.77 -4.96 -13.71
C ALA A 268 1.78 -5.20 -12.57
N THR A 269 3.06 -5.02 -12.83
CA THR A 269 4.13 -5.24 -11.86
C THR A 269 4.45 -4.01 -11.01
N GLY A 270 3.96 -2.83 -11.34
CA GLY A 270 4.32 -1.64 -10.59
C GLY A 270 3.75 -0.31 -11.06
N GLY A 271 2.80 -0.30 -11.97
CA GLY A 271 2.31 0.89 -12.68
C GLY A 271 1.61 1.97 -11.86
N VAL A 272 1.52 1.85 -10.55
CA VAL A 272 0.94 2.92 -9.71
C VAL A 272 2.00 3.75 -9.00
N VAL A 273 3.26 3.44 -9.18
CA VAL A 273 4.36 4.16 -8.53
C VAL A 273 5.35 4.67 -9.57
N GLU A 274 4.87 5.46 -10.53
CA GLU A 274 5.77 6.28 -11.38
C GLU A 274 6.54 7.33 -10.56
N GLY A 275 6.16 7.63 -9.33
CA GLY A 275 7.02 8.28 -8.33
C GLY A 275 7.87 7.30 -7.51
N ALA A 276 7.77 5.97 -7.70
CA ALA A 276 8.48 5.00 -6.88
C ALA A 276 9.90 4.71 -7.31
N ALA A 277 10.28 4.99 -8.54
CA ALA A 277 11.70 4.94 -8.92
C ALA A 277 12.51 5.97 -8.12
N GLU A 278 11.94 7.14 -7.82
CA GLU A 278 12.49 8.09 -6.85
C GLU A 278 12.29 7.64 -5.40
N SER A 279 11.24 6.85 -5.08
CA SER A 279 10.96 6.32 -3.73
C SER A 279 11.89 5.17 -3.32
N TRP A 280 12.60 4.56 -4.26
CA TRP A 280 13.78 3.72 -3.98
C TRP A 280 14.94 4.52 -3.39
N SER A 281 14.79 5.81 -3.17
CA SER A 281 15.73 6.61 -2.35
C SER A 281 15.83 6.09 -0.93
N GLY A 282 15.78 4.81 -0.70
CA GLY A 282 16.05 4.09 0.55
C GLY A 282 15.40 4.63 1.82
N ALA A 283 15.11 5.94 1.83
CA ALA A 283 14.60 6.67 2.97
C ALA A 283 13.18 6.28 3.38
N LEU A 284 12.37 5.77 2.46
CA LEU A 284 10.98 5.42 2.75
C LEU A 284 10.82 4.00 3.32
N VAL A 285 11.64 3.03 2.87
CA VAL A 285 11.47 1.60 3.22
C VAL A 285 12.65 1.03 3.99
N ALA A 286 13.88 1.46 3.66
CA ALA A 286 15.08 0.67 3.92
C ALA A 286 15.69 0.82 5.32
N TRP A 287 15.14 1.66 6.22
CA TRP A 287 15.75 1.95 7.54
C TRP A 287 16.14 0.69 8.34
N LEU A 288 15.27 -0.29 8.40
CA LEU A 288 15.48 -1.54 9.14
C LEU A 288 15.65 -2.76 8.24
N LEU A 289 15.75 -2.57 6.92
CA LEU A 289 15.94 -3.66 5.97
C LEU A 289 17.21 -4.48 6.25
N PRO A 290 18.42 -3.86 6.45
CA PRO A 290 19.62 -4.63 6.77
C PRO A 290 19.46 -5.41 8.08
N ALA A 291 18.87 -4.81 9.11
CA ALA A 291 18.61 -5.50 10.37
C ALA A 291 17.65 -6.68 10.20
N ALA A 292 16.57 -6.53 9.43
CA ALA A 292 15.61 -7.60 9.17
C ALA A 292 16.27 -8.81 8.50
N VAL A 293 17.14 -8.58 7.52
CA VAL A 293 17.91 -9.63 6.84
C VAL A 293 18.87 -10.33 7.81
N ILE A 294 19.71 -9.57 8.51
CA ILE A 294 20.70 -10.11 9.46
C ILE A 294 19.99 -10.92 10.56
N LEU A 295 18.96 -10.35 11.17
CA LEU A 295 18.20 -11.03 12.23
C LEU A 295 17.54 -12.31 11.73
N THR A 296 17.00 -12.34 10.51
CA THR A 296 16.40 -13.52 9.92
C THR A 296 17.44 -14.63 9.75
N ILE A 297 18.61 -14.33 9.16
CA ILE A 297 19.66 -15.31 8.90
C ILE A 297 20.17 -15.92 10.22
N PHE A 298 20.53 -15.07 11.19
CA PHE A 298 21.05 -15.56 12.48
C PHE A 298 19.98 -16.30 13.29
N ALA A 299 18.72 -15.82 13.29
CA ALA A 299 17.64 -16.47 14.02
C ALA A 299 17.24 -17.81 13.41
N LEU A 300 17.27 -17.99 12.09
CA LEU A 300 17.05 -19.28 11.42
C LEU A 300 18.10 -20.32 11.83
N GLY A 301 19.35 -19.92 11.93
CA GLY A 301 20.43 -20.81 12.41
C GLY A 301 20.30 -21.20 13.89
N TRP A 302 19.57 -20.40 14.66
CA TRP A 302 19.45 -20.60 16.12
C TRP A 302 18.17 -21.27 16.57
N THR A 303 17.05 -21.06 15.84
CA THR A 303 15.74 -21.59 16.26
C THR A 303 15.62 -23.09 16.06
N ARG A 304 15.11 -23.78 17.10
CA ARG A 304 14.76 -25.22 17.06
C ARG A 304 13.26 -25.46 16.95
N SER A 305 12.45 -24.43 17.19
CA SER A 305 10.99 -24.53 17.12
C SER A 305 10.52 -24.47 15.67
N ALA A 306 9.73 -25.46 15.23
CA ALA A 306 9.18 -25.51 13.87
C ALA A 306 8.33 -24.28 13.55
N ILE A 307 7.48 -23.83 14.49
CA ILE A 307 6.64 -22.63 14.28
C ILE A 307 7.46 -21.34 14.20
N GLN A 308 8.53 -21.20 14.99
CA GLN A 308 9.43 -20.05 14.89
C GLN A 308 10.19 -20.07 13.57
N ARG A 309 10.64 -21.25 13.12
CA ARG A 309 11.30 -21.41 11.83
C ARG A 309 10.34 -21.04 10.70
N ALA A 310 9.09 -21.52 10.75
CA ALA A 310 8.07 -21.18 9.76
C ALA A 310 7.76 -19.66 9.75
N GLY A 311 7.66 -19.03 10.90
CA GLY A 311 7.47 -17.57 11.00
C GLY A 311 8.63 -16.77 10.41
N LEU A 312 9.88 -17.17 10.68
CA LEU A 312 11.07 -16.55 10.09
C LEU A 312 11.13 -16.76 8.57
N VAL A 313 10.78 -17.96 8.10
CA VAL A 313 10.71 -18.28 6.66
C VAL A 313 9.59 -17.49 5.99
N LEU A 314 8.45 -17.32 6.65
CA LEU A 314 7.34 -16.52 6.13
C LEU A 314 7.78 -15.06 5.92
N PHE A 315 8.25 -14.39 6.97
CA PHE A 315 8.62 -12.97 6.87
C PHE A 315 9.95 -12.75 6.12
N GLY A 316 10.95 -13.59 6.33
CA GLY A 316 12.23 -13.53 5.63
C GLY A 316 12.11 -13.91 4.14
N GLY A 317 11.31 -14.91 3.83
CA GLY A 317 11.00 -15.31 2.46
C GLY A 317 10.18 -14.23 1.73
N TRP A 318 9.19 -13.65 2.40
CA TRP A 318 8.45 -12.50 1.86
C TRP A 318 9.39 -11.32 1.57
N LEU A 319 10.27 -10.97 2.53
CA LEU A 319 11.27 -9.93 2.37
C LEU A 319 12.17 -10.18 1.14
N LEU A 320 12.64 -11.42 0.97
CA LEU A 320 13.49 -11.80 -0.16
C LEU A 320 12.74 -11.69 -1.50
N VAL A 321 11.56 -12.31 -1.59
CA VAL A 321 10.81 -12.36 -2.85
C VAL A 321 10.34 -10.96 -3.27
N ALA A 322 9.76 -10.19 -2.35
CA ALA A 322 9.30 -8.84 -2.64
C ALA A 322 10.49 -7.88 -2.95
N GLY A 323 11.62 -8.07 -2.26
CA GLY A 323 12.83 -7.31 -2.52
C GLY A 323 13.43 -7.58 -3.91
N VAL A 324 13.54 -8.86 -4.30
CA VAL A 324 14.03 -9.26 -5.63
C VAL A 324 13.05 -8.83 -6.74
N ALA A 325 11.74 -8.93 -6.46
CA ALA A 325 10.70 -8.50 -7.41
C ALA A 325 10.56 -6.97 -7.51
N GLY A 326 11.33 -6.20 -6.75
CA GLY A 326 11.27 -4.75 -6.82
C GLY A 326 9.98 -4.14 -6.26
N GLN A 327 9.39 -4.76 -5.23
CA GLN A 327 8.08 -4.36 -4.68
C GLN A 327 8.21 -3.74 -3.28
N PRO A 328 8.67 -2.47 -3.16
CA PRO A 328 8.92 -1.82 -1.87
C PRO A 328 7.65 -1.63 -1.04
N ALA A 329 6.51 -1.44 -1.68
CA ALA A 329 5.24 -1.17 -1.02
C ALA A 329 4.78 -2.31 -0.08
N VAL A 330 5.13 -3.56 -0.41
CA VAL A 330 4.73 -4.74 0.38
C VAL A 330 5.81 -5.25 1.34
N LEU A 331 6.96 -4.56 1.45
CA LEU A 331 8.06 -4.94 2.36
C LEU A 331 7.82 -4.65 3.85
N PRO A 332 7.13 -3.56 4.26
CA PRO A 332 7.06 -3.15 5.66
C PRO A 332 6.55 -4.23 6.63
N PRO A 333 5.50 -5.02 6.31
CA PRO A 333 5.08 -6.12 7.17
C PRO A 333 6.16 -7.19 7.38
N ALA A 334 6.91 -7.50 6.31
CA ALA A 334 7.98 -8.48 6.34
C ALA A 334 9.15 -8.00 7.22
N ILE A 335 9.51 -6.71 7.12
CA ILE A 335 10.53 -6.08 7.97
C ILE A 335 10.10 -6.14 9.44
N GLY A 336 8.89 -5.67 9.76
CA GLY A 336 8.39 -5.66 11.14
C GLY A 336 8.31 -7.07 11.75
N GLY A 337 7.83 -8.05 10.98
CA GLY A 337 7.75 -9.45 11.40
C GLY A 337 9.12 -10.08 11.62
N ALA A 338 10.06 -9.88 10.68
CA ALA A 338 11.42 -10.40 10.78
C ALA A 338 12.20 -9.79 11.96
N VAL A 339 12.08 -8.47 12.17
CA VAL A 339 12.70 -7.79 13.31
C VAL A 339 12.12 -8.30 14.63
N GLY A 340 10.78 -8.36 14.76
CA GLY A 340 10.13 -8.83 15.99
C GLY A 340 10.52 -10.25 16.36
N LEU A 341 10.48 -11.19 15.40
CA LEU A 341 10.86 -12.58 15.63
C LEU A 341 12.35 -12.74 15.87
N GLY A 342 13.17 -12.10 15.02
CA GLY A 342 14.63 -12.23 15.08
C GLY A 342 15.20 -11.70 16.40
N VAL A 343 14.76 -10.52 16.83
CA VAL A 343 15.14 -9.94 18.12
C VAL A 343 14.74 -10.86 19.27
N ALA A 344 13.51 -11.38 19.30
CA ALA A 344 13.05 -12.25 20.39
C ALA A 344 13.88 -13.53 20.50
N ILE A 345 14.14 -14.19 19.37
CA ILE A 345 14.87 -15.46 19.31
C ILE A 345 16.32 -15.25 19.73
N LEU A 346 17.02 -14.28 19.13
CA LEU A 346 18.43 -14.02 19.44
C LEU A 346 18.63 -13.45 20.84
N TRP A 347 17.70 -12.58 21.30
CA TRP A 347 17.77 -12.07 22.68
C TRP A 347 17.60 -13.18 23.72
N SER A 348 16.79 -14.18 23.46
CA SER A 348 16.65 -15.35 24.35
C SER A 348 17.94 -16.18 24.43
N ALA A 349 18.77 -16.12 23.39
CA ALA A 349 20.02 -16.84 23.24
C ALA A 349 21.28 -15.96 23.46
N ARG A 350 21.11 -14.71 23.95
CA ARG A 350 22.20 -13.73 24.09
C ARG A 350 23.38 -14.15 24.97
N GLY A 351 23.23 -15.21 25.76
CA GLY A 351 24.35 -15.85 26.46
C GLY A 351 25.39 -16.46 25.51
N SER A 352 25.04 -16.74 24.26
CA SER A 352 25.94 -17.27 23.25
C SER A 352 26.56 -16.17 22.39
N LEU A 353 27.82 -16.35 22.00
CA LEU A 353 28.55 -15.39 21.16
C LEU A 353 27.86 -15.18 19.78
N PRO A 354 27.41 -16.23 19.04
CA PRO A 354 26.78 -16.01 17.75
C PRO A 354 25.48 -15.19 17.82
N ALA A 355 24.66 -15.39 18.86
CA ALA A 355 23.44 -14.59 19.03
C ALA A 355 23.75 -13.12 19.33
N ARG A 356 24.81 -12.84 20.11
CA ARG A 356 25.30 -11.48 20.36
C ARG A 356 25.85 -10.83 19.09
N ILE A 357 26.60 -11.58 18.30
CA ILE A 357 27.11 -11.10 17.00
C ILE A 357 25.93 -10.73 16.10
N GLY A 358 24.91 -11.58 15.99
CA GLY A 358 23.72 -11.31 15.17
C GLY A 358 22.95 -10.06 15.61
N LEU A 359 22.73 -9.88 16.92
CA LEU A 359 22.10 -8.68 17.48
C LEU A 359 22.95 -7.43 17.27
N SER A 360 24.23 -7.51 17.55
CA SER A 360 25.18 -6.40 17.38
C SER A 360 25.30 -5.99 15.92
N ALA A 361 25.44 -6.96 15.00
CA ALA A 361 25.51 -6.71 13.58
C ALA A 361 24.21 -6.04 13.05
N ALA A 362 23.03 -6.47 13.52
CA ALA A 362 21.77 -5.86 13.14
C ALA A 362 21.67 -4.40 13.61
N VAL A 363 22.01 -4.12 14.88
CA VAL A 363 21.98 -2.75 15.42
C VAL A 363 23.05 -1.88 14.75
N GLY A 364 24.27 -2.41 14.56
CA GLY A 364 25.36 -1.70 13.90
C GLY A 364 25.06 -1.37 12.44
N ALA A 365 24.51 -2.34 11.69
CA ALA A 365 24.08 -2.11 10.31
C ALA A 365 22.97 -1.05 10.22
N THR A 366 22.02 -1.06 11.15
CA THR A 366 20.97 -0.03 11.22
C THR A 366 21.56 1.34 11.54
N ALA A 367 22.52 1.42 12.46
CA ALA A 367 23.20 2.67 12.82
C ALA A 367 23.95 3.28 11.63
N VAL A 368 24.75 2.48 10.92
CA VAL A 368 25.44 2.92 9.70
C VAL A 368 24.44 3.35 8.62
N TRP A 369 23.39 2.57 8.44
CA TRP A 369 22.37 2.83 7.42
C TRP A 369 21.58 4.10 7.72
N ALA A 370 21.28 4.39 9.00
CA ALA A 370 20.63 5.62 9.42
C ALA A 370 21.48 6.86 9.05
N VAL A 371 22.80 6.80 9.24
CA VAL A 371 23.71 7.88 8.81
C VAL A 371 23.70 8.04 7.29
N VAL A 372 23.79 6.94 6.55
CA VAL A 372 23.77 6.97 5.07
C VAL A 372 22.46 7.55 4.52
N LEU A 373 21.33 7.14 5.07
CA LEU A 373 20.02 7.63 4.60
C LEU A 373 19.82 9.11 4.94
N SER A 374 20.18 9.52 6.17
CA SER A 374 20.03 10.92 6.59
C SER A 374 20.95 11.88 5.82
N SER A 375 22.09 11.40 5.30
CA SER A 375 22.99 12.22 4.48
C SER A 375 22.53 12.37 3.03
N ARG A 376 21.65 11.47 2.54
CA ARG A 376 21.16 11.47 1.15
C ARG A 376 19.84 12.20 0.96
N THR A 377 19.10 12.46 2.03
CA THR A 377 17.79 13.12 1.98
C THR A 377 17.94 14.62 2.15
N ALA A 378 17.61 15.38 1.09
CA ALA A 378 17.57 16.84 1.14
C ALA A 378 16.51 17.30 2.17
N GLY A 379 16.91 18.19 3.10
CA GLY A 379 16.03 18.68 4.18
C GLY A 379 15.90 17.74 5.38
N ALA A 380 16.48 16.55 5.35
CA ALA A 380 16.51 15.67 6.51
C ALA A 380 17.51 16.21 7.55
N TYR A 381 17.23 15.94 8.78
CA TYR A 381 18.00 16.35 9.94
C TYR A 381 19.30 15.51 10.03
N PRO A 382 20.44 15.94 9.47
CA PRO A 382 21.69 15.16 9.50
C PRO A 382 22.12 14.80 10.92
N VAL A 383 21.84 15.70 11.86
CA VAL A 383 22.11 15.53 13.30
C VAL A 383 21.41 14.29 13.86
N LEU A 384 20.14 14.04 13.47
CA LEU A 384 19.41 12.86 13.93
C LEU A 384 20.06 11.56 13.45
N GLY A 385 20.52 11.53 12.19
CA GLY A 385 21.25 10.38 11.65
C GLY A 385 22.57 10.11 12.40
N TRP A 386 23.35 11.13 12.69
CA TRP A 386 24.57 11.00 13.48
C TRP A 386 24.30 10.57 14.92
N VAL A 387 23.30 11.15 15.59
CA VAL A 387 22.90 10.74 16.94
C VAL A 387 22.45 9.27 16.95
N ALA A 388 21.60 8.86 15.99
CA ALA A 388 21.18 7.46 15.84
C ALA A 388 22.38 6.54 15.55
N GLY A 389 23.32 6.98 14.70
CA GLY A 389 24.55 6.26 14.39
C GLY A 389 25.45 6.03 15.59
N ILE A 390 25.71 7.07 16.37
CA ILE A 390 26.55 7.00 17.57
C ILE A 390 25.91 6.12 18.65
N LEU A 391 24.64 6.36 18.97
CA LEU A 391 23.93 5.59 20.01
C LEU A 391 23.76 4.13 19.60
N GLY A 392 23.44 3.85 18.32
CA GLY A 392 23.37 2.51 17.79
C GLY A 392 24.73 1.81 17.74
N GLY A 393 25.79 2.50 17.37
CA GLY A 393 27.16 1.97 17.41
C GLY A 393 27.61 1.60 18.82
N LEU A 394 27.34 2.46 19.81
CA LEU A 394 27.59 2.16 21.22
C LEU A 394 26.76 0.97 21.71
N ALA A 395 25.48 0.89 21.34
CA ALA A 395 24.63 -0.24 21.66
C ALA A 395 25.12 -1.55 21.03
N ALA A 396 25.58 -1.51 19.77
CA ALA A 396 26.17 -2.65 19.10
C ALA A 396 27.45 -3.16 19.77
N LEU A 397 28.36 -2.25 20.16
CA LEU A 397 29.59 -2.59 20.89
C LEU A 397 29.29 -3.20 22.26
N THR A 398 28.33 -2.64 23.00
CA THR A 398 27.97 -3.17 24.33
C THR A 398 27.32 -4.57 24.22
N LEU A 399 26.58 -4.85 23.16
CA LEU A 399 26.04 -6.20 22.87
C LEU A 399 27.15 -7.23 22.62
N LEU A 400 28.27 -6.83 21.99
CA LEU A 400 29.41 -7.73 21.76
C LEU A 400 30.17 -8.05 23.04
N VAL A 401 30.40 -7.04 23.89
CA VAL A 401 31.20 -7.22 25.12
C VAL A 401 30.51 -8.10 26.15
N GLY A 402 29.18 -8.19 26.13
CA GLY A 402 28.37 -9.12 26.93
C GLY A 402 28.22 -8.74 28.40
N ASP A 403 27.94 -9.74 29.25
CA ASP A 403 27.46 -9.58 30.64
C ASP A 403 28.46 -8.92 31.63
N ARG A 404 29.62 -8.47 31.16
CA ARG A 404 30.62 -7.78 32.00
C ARG A 404 30.18 -6.38 32.41
N LEU A 405 29.15 -5.81 31.76
CA LEU A 405 28.59 -4.52 32.10
C LEU A 405 27.27 -4.71 32.84
N ALA A 406 27.15 -4.10 34.02
CA ALA A 406 26.03 -4.24 34.93
C ALA A 406 24.64 -3.90 34.33
N LYS A 407 23.55 -4.16 35.08
CA LYS A 407 22.14 -3.95 34.65
C LYS A 407 21.83 -2.58 34.02
N VAL A 408 22.57 -1.55 34.35
CA VAL A 408 22.45 -0.20 33.75
C VAL A 408 22.76 -0.22 32.25
N SER A 409 23.67 -1.08 31.80
CA SER A 409 24.02 -1.19 30.38
C SER A 409 22.92 -1.80 29.53
N ALA A 410 22.11 -2.71 30.07
CA ALA A 410 21.02 -3.35 29.31
C ALA A 410 19.92 -2.35 28.93
N VAL A 411 19.58 -1.42 29.80
CA VAL A 411 18.61 -0.34 29.52
C VAL A 411 19.20 0.63 28.50
N ALA A 412 20.47 1.04 28.66
CA ALA A 412 21.12 1.94 27.73
C ALA A 412 21.24 1.32 26.32
N VAL A 413 21.59 0.02 26.24
CA VAL A 413 21.61 -0.74 24.97
C VAL A 413 20.22 -0.76 24.32
N LEU A 414 19.19 -1.07 25.11
CA LEU A 414 17.82 -1.11 24.59
C LEU A 414 17.38 0.25 24.08
N VAL A 415 17.60 1.30 24.85
CA VAL A 415 17.26 2.69 24.45
C VAL A 415 18.06 3.10 23.21
N GLY A 416 19.38 2.83 23.18
CA GLY A 416 20.22 3.15 22.02
C GLY A 416 19.80 2.38 20.75
N ALA A 417 19.47 1.10 20.88
CA ALA A 417 19.00 0.29 19.75
C ALA A 417 17.62 0.74 19.24
N VAL A 418 16.71 1.08 20.16
CA VAL A 418 15.38 1.61 19.82
C VAL A 418 15.48 2.97 19.13
N LEU A 419 16.31 3.88 19.67
CA LEU A 419 16.54 5.20 19.07
C LEU A 419 17.20 5.06 17.68
N ALA A 420 18.22 4.22 17.55
CA ALA A 420 18.88 3.97 16.27
C ALA A 420 17.91 3.38 15.22
N GLY A 421 17.02 2.48 15.65
CA GLY A 421 16.09 1.81 14.74
C GLY A 421 14.82 2.60 14.42
N LEU A 422 14.27 3.36 15.36
CA LEU A 422 12.95 3.98 15.23
C LEU A 422 12.98 5.51 15.12
N ALA A 423 14.04 6.21 15.58
CA ALA A 423 14.03 7.67 15.56
C ALA A 423 13.99 8.23 14.13
N GLY A 424 14.77 7.66 13.20
CA GLY A 424 14.75 8.04 11.80
C GLY A 424 13.39 7.78 11.14
N PRO A 425 12.90 6.53 11.11
CA PRO A 425 11.59 6.21 10.56
C PRO A 425 10.46 7.04 11.19
N ALA A 426 10.46 7.20 12.52
CA ALA A 426 9.41 7.97 13.21
C ALA A 426 9.45 9.46 12.83
N ALA A 427 10.63 10.08 12.80
CA ALA A 427 10.76 11.48 12.38
C ALA A 427 10.30 11.67 10.94
N TYR A 428 10.72 10.77 10.03
CA TYR A 428 10.30 10.81 8.62
C TYR A 428 8.79 10.58 8.46
N SER A 429 8.22 9.68 9.26
CA SER A 429 6.78 9.41 9.27
C SER A 429 5.97 10.59 9.82
N LEU A 430 6.47 11.29 10.83
CA LEU A 430 5.85 12.52 11.33
C LEU A 430 5.89 13.62 10.27
N VAL A 431 7.02 13.79 9.58
CA VAL A 431 7.13 14.72 8.44
C VAL A 431 6.16 14.32 7.32
N THR A 432 6.11 13.03 6.98
CA THR A 432 5.16 12.48 5.99
C THR A 432 3.71 12.76 6.39
N ALA A 433 3.39 12.67 7.68
CA ALA A 433 2.04 12.97 8.19
C ALA A 433 1.74 14.48 8.24
N ALA A 434 2.76 15.31 8.46
CA ALA A 434 2.62 16.76 8.60
C ALA A 434 2.62 17.52 7.26
N ILE A 435 3.20 16.93 6.20
CA ILE A 435 3.21 17.57 4.87
C ILE A 435 2.01 17.07 4.07
N PRO A 436 1.07 17.95 3.74
CA PRO A 436 -0.02 17.61 2.83
C PRO A 436 0.57 17.20 1.47
N ARG A 437 0.28 16.01 0.98
CA ARG A 437 0.56 15.65 -0.41
C ARG A 437 -0.65 16.01 -1.25
N ALA A 438 -0.61 17.19 -1.84
CA ALA A 438 -1.37 17.45 -3.03
C ALA A 438 -0.75 16.61 -4.15
N GLY A 439 -1.41 15.57 -4.59
CA GLY A 439 -0.99 14.77 -5.74
C GLY A 439 -0.75 15.68 -6.93
N GLY A 440 0.51 15.85 -7.34
CA GLY A 440 1.00 16.55 -8.51
C GLY A 440 0.16 17.73 -9.03
N GLY A 441 0.21 18.90 -8.37
CA GLY A 441 -0.51 20.12 -8.75
C GLY A 441 -1.80 20.34 -7.94
N ALA A 442 -1.83 21.41 -7.22
CA ALA A 442 -2.82 21.97 -6.31
C ALA A 442 -4.30 21.52 -6.48
N VAL A 443 -4.65 20.34 -6.00
CA VAL A 443 -6.04 19.99 -5.66
C VAL A 443 -6.14 19.87 -4.13
N ALA A 444 -5.43 20.75 -3.43
CA ALA A 444 -5.60 20.95 -2.00
C ALA A 444 -6.99 21.55 -1.77
N GLY A 445 -7.95 20.68 -1.42
CA GLY A 445 -9.33 21.08 -1.18
C GLY A 445 -10.01 21.63 -2.45
N ALA A 446 -10.12 20.81 -3.51
CA ALA A 446 -10.94 21.17 -4.65
C ALA A 446 -12.36 21.45 -4.18
N VAL A 447 -12.66 22.71 -4.00
CA VAL A 447 -14.04 23.19 -3.91
C VAL A 447 -14.59 23.04 -5.31
N ILE A 448 -15.69 22.33 -5.49
CA ILE A 448 -16.40 22.26 -6.76
C ILE A 448 -16.61 23.71 -7.23
N GLY A 449 -16.20 24.04 -8.49
CA GLY A 449 -16.23 25.40 -8.99
C GLY A 449 -15.15 26.32 -8.43
N GLY A 450 -14.00 25.76 -7.98
CA GLY A 450 -12.92 26.53 -7.33
C GLY A 450 -12.16 27.48 -8.27
N ASN A 451 -12.24 27.29 -9.58
CA ASN A 451 -11.60 28.16 -10.58
C ASN A 451 -12.57 28.46 -11.74
N GLU A 452 -12.15 29.40 -12.61
CA GLU A 452 -12.97 29.85 -13.75
C GLU A 452 -13.33 28.72 -14.71
N LEU A 453 -12.42 27.77 -14.94
CA LEU A 453 -12.68 26.61 -15.78
C LEU A 453 -13.70 25.67 -15.13
N ASP A 454 -13.55 25.36 -13.84
CA ASP A 454 -14.51 24.51 -13.13
C ASP A 454 -15.92 25.10 -13.17
N LEU A 455 -16.05 26.42 -13.03
CA LEU A 455 -17.34 27.12 -13.15
C LEU A 455 -17.92 27.03 -14.56
N ALA A 456 -17.08 27.17 -15.59
CA ALA A 456 -17.50 27.03 -16.97
C ALA A 456 -17.99 25.61 -17.29
N LEU A 457 -17.34 24.58 -16.73
CA LEU A 457 -17.74 23.17 -16.88
C LEU A 457 -19.09 22.87 -16.21
N LEU A 458 -19.55 23.70 -15.28
CA LEU A 458 -20.86 23.52 -14.64
C LEU A 458 -22.02 24.00 -15.53
N ASP A 459 -21.76 24.85 -16.53
CA ASP A 459 -22.81 25.36 -17.41
C ASP A 459 -23.39 24.21 -18.26
N GLY A 460 -24.68 23.98 -18.10
CA GLY A 460 -25.39 22.91 -18.79
C GLY A 460 -24.94 21.48 -18.47
N ALA A 461 -24.12 21.28 -17.43
CA ALA A 461 -23.46 20.00 -17.09
C ALA A 461 -24.39 18.78 -17.09
N SER A 462 -25.63 18.94 -16.60
CA SER A 462 -26.62 17.84 -16.51
C SER A 462 -27.17 17.36 -17.85
N ARG A 463 -26.83 18.02 -18.96
CA ARG A 463 -27.30 17.67 -20.31
C ARG A 463 -26.39 16.69 -21.02
N TYR A 464 -25.16 16.53 -20.53
CA TYR A 464 -24.11 15.75 -21.16
C TYR A 464 -23.74 14.54 -20.31
N ASP A 465 -23.31 13.46 -20.97
CA ASP A 465 -22.74 12.31 -20.27
C ASP A 465 -21.37 12.67 -19.68
N TRP A 466 -20.61 13.52 -20.39
CA TRP A 466 -19.34 14.08 -19.96
C TRP A 466 -19.33 15.60 -20.18
N VAL A 467 -19.09 16.35 -19.12
CA VAL A 467 -19.00 17.82 -19.21
C VAL A 467 -17.76 18.28 -19.97
N ALA A 468 -16.74 17.43 -20.03
CA ALA A 468 -15.55 17.65 -20.83
C ALA A 468 -14.88 16.33 -21.23
N ALA A 469 -14.03 16.42 -22.24
CA ALA A 469 -13.01 15.42 -22.54
C ALA A 469 -11.61 16.07 -22.47
N THR A 470 -10.61 15.29 -22.10
CA THR A 470 -9.20 15.73 -22.09
C THR A 470 -8.29 14.53 -22.28
N VAL A 471 -7.01 14.77 -22.62
CA VAL A 471 -6.04 13.70 -22.80
C VAL A 471 -5.57 13.15 -21.45
N GLY A 472 -5.73 11.82 -21.27
CA GLY A 472 -5.24 11.07 -20.14
C GLY A 472 -6.06 11.20 -18.85
N ALA A 473 -6.08 10.11 -18.09
CA ALA A 473 -6.92 9.97 -16.90
C ALA A 473 -6.56 10.93 -15.75
N ARG A 474 -5.28 11.31 -15.60
CA ARG A 474 -4.89 12.25 -14.54
C ARG A 474 -5.43 13.65 -14.76
N SER A 475 -5.45 14.13 -16.01
CA SER A 475 -6.05 15.40 -16.38
C SER A 475 -7.56 15.35 -16.22
N ALA A 476 -8.19 14.29 -16.73
CA ALA A 476 -9.62 14.06 -16.57
C ALA A 476 -10.05 14.01 -15.10
N ALA A 477 -9.31 13.30 -14.25
CA ALA A 477 -9.58 13.19 -12.82
C ALA A 477 -9.59 14.56 -12.11
N ARG A 478 -8.65 15.45 -12.45
CA ARG A 478 -8.59 16.80 -11.85
C ARG A 478 -9.80 17.64 -12.24
N LEU A 479 -10.13 17.65 -13.53
CA LEU A 479 -11.30 18.37 -14.03
C LEU A 479 -12.59 17.82 -13.44
N GLN A 480 -12.73 16.48 -13.37
CA GLN A 480 -13.87 15.80 -12.80
C GLN A 480 -14.08 16.16 -11.32
N LEU A 481 -13.01 16.15 -10.52
CA LEU A 481 -13.08 16.52 -9.10
C LEU A 481 -13.37 18.01 -8.90
N GLY A 482 -12.90 18.88 -9.81
CA GLY A 482 -13.18 20.31 -9.77
C GLY A 482 -14.59 20.67 -10.23
N ALA A 483 -15.08 20.02 -11.28
CA ALA A 483 -16.43 20.24 -11.80
C ALA A 483 -17.51 19.48 -11.02
N GLY A 484 -17.16 18.36 -10.37
CA GLY A 484 -18.14 17.47 -9.74
C GLY A 484 -18.95 16.62 -10.73
N TYR A 485 -18.59 16.59 -12.00
CA TYR A 485 -19.26 15.87 -13.08
C TYR A 485 -18.28 15.02 -13.88
N PRO A 486 -18.75 13.97 -14.58
CA PRO A 486 -17.89 13.08 -15.35
C PRO A 486 -17.06 13.79 -16.42
N VAL A 487 -15.79 13.43 -16.56
CA VAL A 487 -14.88 13.91 -17.61
C VAL A 487 -14.27 12.72 -18.33
N LEU A 488 -14.36 12.70 -19.66
CA LEU A 488 -13.83 11.63 -20.50
C LEU A 488 -12.30 11.72 -20.63
N ALA A 489 -11.62 10.62 -20.37
CA ALA A 489 -10.18 10.51 -20.59
C ALA A 489 -9.89 9.96 -21.99
N ALA A 490 -9.60 10.83 -22.95
CA ALA A 490 -9.14 10.43 -24.28
C ALA A 490 -7.72 9.82 -24.18
N GLY A 491 -7.52 8.65 -24.81
CA GLY A 491 -6.28 7.92 -24.68
C GLY A 491 -6.09 7.21 -23.33
N GLY A 492 -7.18 7.03 -22.58
CA GLY A 492 -7.21 6.22 -21.36
C GLY A 492 -6.31 6.72 -20.25
N LEU A 493 -5.48 5.82 -19.67
CA LEU A 493 -4.74 6.08 -18.43
C LEU A 493 -3.68 7.19 -18.56
N ASP A 494 -2.87 7.14 -19.60
CA ASP A 494 -1.73 8.05 -19.83
C ASP A 494 -1.75 8.77 -21.19
N GLY A 495 -2.84 8.68 -21.94
CA GLY A 495 -2.96 9.27 -23.26
C GLY A 495 -2.51 8.36 -24.41
N SER A 496 -2.12 7.11 -24.13
CA SER A 496 -1.63 6.14 -25.12
C SER A 496 -2.57 4.96 -25.36
N ASP A 497 -3.58 4.77 -24.50
CA ASP A 497 -4.55 3.68 -24.66
C ASP A 497 -5.42 3.93 -25.90
N PRO A 498 -5.79 2.87 -26.67
CA PRO A 498 -6.56 3.01 -27.91
C PRO A 498 -8.07 3.23 -27.66
N THR A 499 -8.41 4.15 -26.74
CA THR A 499 -9.81 4.42 -26.37
C THR A 499 -10.04 5.88 -25.97
N PRO A 500 -11.15 6.52 -26.37
CA PRO A 500 -11.95 6.09 -27.51
C PRO A 500 -11.17 6.21 -28.82
N THR A 501 -11.58 5.51 -29.85
CA THR A 501 -11.11 5.79 -31.23
C THR A 501 -11.65 7.13 -31.71
N LEU A 502 -11.03 7.74 -32.71
CA LEU A 502 -11.51 9.00 -33.28
C LEU A 502 -12.97 8.87 -33.76
N ALA A 503 -13.31 7.78 -34.44
CA ALA A 503 -14.67 7.57 -34.93
C ALA A 503 -15.72 7.46 -33.80
N GLU A 504 -15.36 6.79 -32.70
CA GLU A 504 -16.22 6.73 -31.52
C GLU A 504 -16.37 8.11 -30.86
N PHE A 505 -15.29 8.87 -30.79
CA PHE A 505 -15.30 10.22 -30.23
C PHE A 505 -16.18 11.17 -31.08
N GLU A 506 -16.01 11.14 -32.40
CA GLU A 506 -16.87 11.91 -33.33
C GLU A 506 -18.35 11.56 -33.19
N GLU A 507 -18.66 10.25 -33.00
CA GLU A 507 -20.04 9.83 -32.78
C GLU A 507 -20.59 10.36 -31.44
N MET A 508 -19.80 10.33 -30.36
CA MET A 508 -20.19 10.89 -29.07
C MET A 508 -20.46 12.40 -29.15
N VAL A 509 -19.61 13.14 -29.89
CA VAL A 509 -19.80 14.57 -30.13
C VAL A 509 -21.07 14.81 -30.95
N ARG A 510 -21.29 14.07 -32.02
CA ARG A 510 -22.48 14.18 -32.86
C ARG A 510 -23.79 13.88 -32.09
N GLN A 511 -23.72 12.96 -31.12
CA GLN A 511 -24.84 12.63 -30.22
C GLN A 511 -25.04 13.68 -29.10
N GLY A 512 -24.19 14.72 -29.01
CA GLY A 512 -24.24 15.72 -27.95
C GLY A 512 -23.95 15.16 -26.57
N ARG A 513 -23.10 14.15 -26.48
CA ARG A 513 -22.76 13.49 -25.19
C ARG A 513 -21.59 14.16 -24.46
N ILE A 514 -20.77 14.95 -25.18
CA ILE A 514 -19.59 15.65 -24.65
C ILE A 514 -19.77 17.14 -24.89
N HIS A 515 -19.58 17.98 -23.86
CA HIS A 515 -19.72 19.42 -24.00
C HIS A 515 -18.43 20.10 -24.45
N TYR A 516 -17.34 19.96 -23.68
CA TYR A 516 -16.09 20.63 -23.96
C TYR A 516 -14.95 19.64 -24.25
N PHE A 517 -13.93 20.11 -24.98
CA PHE A 517 -12.63 19.45 -25.01
C PHE A 517 -11.58 20.40 -24.43
N VAL A 518 -10.86 19.96 -23.39
CA VAL A 518 -9.86 20.75 -22.68
C VAL A 518 -8.47 20.23 -23.05
N THR A 519 -7.71 21.06 -23.77
CA THR A 519 -6.27 20.86 -23.97
C THR A 519 -5.55 21.60 -22.86
N GLY A 520 -4.86 20.88 -21.97
CA GLY A 520 -4.27 21.45 -20.75
C GLY A 520 -3.52 22.76 -20.91
N SER A 521 -3.19 23.41 -19.81
CA SER A 521 -2.40 24.66 -19.76
C SER A 521 -0.91 24.35 -19.58
N GLY A 522 -0.05 24.95 -20.42
CA GLY A 522 1.40 24.97 -20.24
C GLY A 522 2.10 23.61 -20.31
N ASP A 523 3.17 23.43 -19.54
CA ASP A 523 4.11 22.30 -19.58
C ASP A 523 3.54 20.92 -19.17
N GLN A 524 2.24 20.80 -18.98
CA GLN A 524 1.54 19.59 -18.51
C GLN A 524 0.58 18.99 -19.56
N VAL A 525 0.83 19.20 -20.83
CA VAL A 525 0.12 18.45 -21.88
C VAL A 525 0.68 17.04 -21.87
N PRO A 526 -0.12 15.99 -21.51
CA PRO A 526 0.35 14.62 -21.69
C PRO A 526 0.77 14.42 -23.15
N ASP A 527 1.84 13.68 -23.39
CA ASP A 527 2.24 13.28 -24.73
C ASP A 527 1.11 12.44 -25.34
N ALA A 528 0.20 13.12 -26.04
CA ALA A 528 -0.87 12.44 -26.76
C ALA A 528 -0.26 11.57 -27.85
N SER A 529 -0.66 10.32 -27.90
CA SER A 529 -0.24 9.39 -28.93
C SER A 529 -1.43 8.58 -29.45
N GLY A 530 -1.31 8.04 -30.66
CA GLY A 530 -2.38 7.25 -31.25
C GLY A 530 -3.71 8.01 -31.33
N PRO A 531 -4.84 7.36 -30.95
CA PRO A 531 -6.18 7.96 -31.04
C PRO A 531 -6.35 9.27 -30.27
N ALA A 532 -5.68 9.47 -29.13
CA ALA A 532 -5.77 10.72 -28.38
C ALA A 532 -5.19 11.91 -29.16
N LEU A 533 -4.09 11.70 -29.89
CA LEU A 533 -3.50 12.72 -30.76
C LEU A 533 -4.40 13.00 -31.97
N GLU A 534 -5.00 11.97 -32.56
CA GLU A 534 -5.98 12.12 -33.64
C GLU A 534 -7.18 12.93 -33.20
N ILE A 535 -7.76 12.61 -32.03
CA ILE A 535 -8.86 13.35 -31.41
C ILE A 535 -8.49 14.82 -31.17
N GLN A 536 -7.35 15.08 -30.53
CA GLN A 536 -6.90 16.44 -30.26
C GLN A 536 -6.70 17.24 -31.56
N THR A 537 -6.12 16.62 -32.58
CA THR A 537 -5.91 17.23 -33.90
C THR A 537 -7.25 17.53 -34.58
N TRP A 538 -8.17 16.58 -34.56
CA TRP A 538 -9.50 16.73 -35.16
C TRP A 538 -10.30 17.85 -34.46
N VAL A 539 -10.30 17.89 -33.13
CA VAL A 539 -10.97 18.95 -32.35
C VAL A 539 -10.39 20.32 -32.68
N SER A 540 -9.06 20.44 -32.70
CA SER A 540 -8.40 21.72 -33.00
C SER A 540 -8.66 22.22 -34.42
N ALA A 541 -8.91 21.30 -35.38
CA ALA A 541 -9.21 21.65 -36.78
C ALA A 541 -10.68 22.03 -36.98
N ASN A 542 -11.62 21.52 -36.17
CA ASN A 542 -13.05 21.66 -36.41
C ASN A 542 -13.75 22.63 -35.44
N PHE A 543 -13.16 22.91 -34.28
CA PHE A 543 -13.77 23.77 -33.25
C PHE A 543 -12.86 24.91 -32.85
N PRO A 544 -13.40 26.16 -32.69
CA PRO A 544 -12.62 27.30 -32.28
C PRO A 544 -12.08 27.14 -30.86
N ALA A 545 -10.83 27.55 -30.67
CA ALA A 545 -10.21 27.58 -29.37
C ALA A 545 -10.63 28.82 -28.57
N GLN A 546 -10.97 28.62 -27.31
CA GLN A 546 -11.25 29.67 -26.32
C GLN A 546 -10.29 29.48 -25.13
N THR A 547 -9.94 30.57 -24.45
CA THR A 547 -9.13 30.52 -23.24
C THR A 547 -10.00 30.78 -22.03
N ILE A 548 -10.14 29.79 -21.14
CA ILE A 548 -10.91 29.87 -19.90
C ILE A 548 -9.99 29.49 -18.73
N GLY A 549 -9.79 30.38 -17.79
CA GLY A 549 -8.93 30.15 -16.63
C GLY A 549 -7.49 29.73 -16.99
N GLY A 550 -6.97 30.23 -18.13
CA GLY A 550 -5.64 29.93 -18.64
C GLY A 550 -5.51 28.55 -19.36
N ASN A 551 -6.62 27.83 -19.53
CA ASN A 551 -6.68 26.58 -20.30
C ASN A 551 -7.29 26.83 -21.68
N THR A 552 -6.83 26.08 -22.68
CA THR A 552 -7.44 26.06 -24.01
C THR A 552 -8.63 25.11 -23.99
N VAL A 553 -9.79 25.62 -24.35
CA VAL A 553 -11.08 24.91 -24.33
C VAL A 553 -11.74 25.03 -25.69
N HIS A 554 -12.29 23.95 -26.19
CA HIS A 554 -13.10 23.89 -27.41
C HIS A 554 -14.52 23.51 -27.03
N ASP A 555 -15.51 24.31 -27.44
CA ASP A 555 -16.92 23.99 -27.27
C ASP A 555 -17.35 23.03 -28.38
N LEU A 556 -17.84 21.86 -28.00
CA LEU A 556 -18.27 20.80 -28.92
C LEU A 556 -19.79 20.81 -29.13
N ALA A 557 -20.54 21.64 -28.40
CA ALA A 557 -22.00 21.71 -28.49
C ALA A 557 -22.49 22.20 -29.86
N ASP A 558 -21.67 22.95 -30.58
CA ASP A 558 -22.01 23.53 -31.90
C ASP A 558 -21.88 22.51 -33.06
N ALA A 559 -21.45 21.26 -32.80
CA ALA A 559 -21.29 20.23 -33.84
C ALA A 559 -22.62 19.73 -34.43
N GLY A 560 -23.75 20.11 -33.87
CA GLY A 560 -25.09 19.68 -34.26
C GLY A 560 -25.92 20.73 -35.00
N GLN A 561 -25.37 21.90 -35.29
CA GLN A 561 -25.98 22.94 -36.14
C GLN A 561 -25.30 22.97 -37.51
#